data_37e68efd9ad42efebb71fd2cac94bf41
#
_entry.id   37e68efd9ad42efebb71fd2cac94bf41
#
_cell.length_a   1.000
_cell.length_b   1.000
_cell.length_c   1.000
_cell.angle_alpha   90.00
_cell.angle_beta   90.00
_cell.angle_gamma   90.00
#
_symmetry.space_group_name_H-M   'P 1'
#
loop_
_entity.id
_entity.type
_entity.pdbx_description
1 polymer ?
#
loop_
_entity_poly.entity_id
_entity_poly.type
_entity_poly.pdbx_seq_one_letter_code
_entity_poly.pdbx_strand_id
1 'polypeptide(L)' 'MYNNPMDSREVLRRLRGDGWQLVRTKGSHHQFKHPSKPGLVTVPHPKRDLPAGTLRAIFKQAGWSH' A
#
# COMPACT_ATOMS: atom_id res chain seq x y z
N MET A 1 -7.01 21.42 -9.68
CA MET A 1 -6.12 20.37 -9.40
C MET A 1 -6.78 19.21 -8.74
N TYR A 2 -6.35 18.14 -9.10
CA TYR A 2 -7.02 16.96 -8.76
C TYR A 2 -6.38 16.24 -7.59
N ASN A 3 -7.15 15.93 -6.60
CA ASN A 3 -6.63 15.38 -5.37
C ASN A 3 -7.36 14.17 -4.87
N ASN A 4 -7.75 13.33 -5.75
CA ASN A 4 -8.44 12.15 -5.31
C ASN A 4 -7.50 11.22 -4.56
N PRO A 5 -7.91 10.72 -3.43
CA PRO A 5 -7.16 9.66 -2.78
C PRO A 5 -7.15 8.43 -3.68
N MET A 6 -6.13 7.65 -3.55
CA MET A 6 -6.03 6.44 -4.33
C MET A 6 -6.95 5.37 -3.77
N ASP A 7 -7.52 4.60 -4.67
CA ASP A 7 -8.25 3.39 -4.32
C ASP A 7 -7.23 2.33 -3.88
N SER A 8 -7.60 1.49 -2.93
CA SER A 8 -6.69 0.46 -2.45
C SER A 8 -6.24 -0.48 -3.56
N ARG A 9 -7.10 -0.75 -4.56
CA ARG A 9 -6.69 -1.60 -5.68
C ARG A 9 -5.54 -1.01 -6.47
N GLU A 10 -5.55 0.31 -6.59
CA GLU A 10 -4.48 1.00 -7.29
C GLU A 10 -3.17 0.85 -6.52
N VAL A 11 -3.24 1.00 -5.21
CA VAL A 11 -2.06 0.83 -4.35
C VAL A 11 -1.54 -0.60 -4.44
N LEU A 12 -2.44 -1.59 -4.42
CA LEU A 12 -2.02 -2.98 -4.52
C LEU A 12 -1.34 -3.26 -5.85
N ARG A 13 -1.87 -2.70 -6.92
CA ARG A 13 -1.26 -2.87 -8.24
C ARG A 13 0.15 -2.30 -8.26
N ARG A 14 0.31 -1.13 -7.66
CA ARG A 14 1.60 -0.47 -7.61
C ARG A 14 2.59 -1.25 -6.74
N LEU A 15 2.12 -1.80 -5.63
CA LEU A 15 2.98 -2.62 -4.78
C LEU A 15 3.47 -3.86 -5.52
N ARG A 16 2.57 -4.55 -6.20
CA ARG A 16 2.95 -5.72 -6.97
C ARG A 16 3.94 -5.37 -8.06
N GLY A 17 3.73 -4.27 -8.74
CA GLY A 17 4.65 -3.82 -9.78
C GLY A 17 6.03 -3.52 -9.24
N ASP A 18 6.13 -3.13 -7.97
CA ASP A 18 7.38 -2.83 -7.33
C ASP A 18 8.03 -4.06 -6.68
N GLY A 19 7.36 -5.22 -6.74
CA GLY A 19 7.92 -6.44 -6.20
C GLY A 19 7.42 -6.85 -4.83
N TRP A 20 6.47 -6.11 -4.27
CA TRP A 20 5.90 -6.46 -2.98
C TRP A 20 4.95 -7.64 -3.14
N GLN A 21 5.00 -8.56 -2.19
CA GLN A 21 4.22 -9.78 -2.22
C GLN A 21 3.32 -9.87 -1.01
N LEU A 22 2.06 -10.25 -1.24
CA LEU A 22 1.11 -10.42 -0.16
C LEU A 22 1.53 -11.61 0.68
N VAL A 23 1.72 -11.39 1.98
CA VAL A 23 2.12 -12.47 2.88
C VAL A 23 1.07 -12.78 3.93
N ARG A 24 0.11 -11.89 4.12
CA ARG A 24 -0.87 -12.10 5.15
C ARG A 24 -2.07 -11.19 4.95
N THR A 25 -3.24 -11.73 5.21
CA THR A 25 -4.47 -10.96 5.24
C THR A 25 -5.12 -11.17 6.58
N LYS A 26 -5.40 -10.09 7.27
CA LYS A 26 -6.09 -10.15 8.53
C LYS A 26 -7.24 -9.16 8.50
N GLY A 27 -8.47 -9.67 8.42
CA GLY A 27 -9.61 -8.82 8.19
C GLY A 27 -9.43 -8.05 6.91
N SER A 28 -9.51 -6.73 7.00
CA SER A 28 -9.33 -5.87 5.84
C SER A 28 -7.90 -5.39 5.68
N HIS A 29 -6.97 -5.90 6.49
CA HIS A 29 -5.57 -5.48 6.40
C HIS A 29 -4.77 -6.48 5.59
N HIS A 30 -4.21 -6.01 4.48
CA HIS A 30 -3.36 -6.84 3.61
C HIS A 30 -1.92 -6.43 3.85
N GLN A 31 -1.08 -7.39 4.19
CA GLN A 31 0.31 -7.12 4.52
C GLN A 31 1.24 -7.69 3.46
N PHE A 32 2.23 -6.88 3.09
CA PHE A 32 3.14 -7.21 2.01
C PHE A 32 4.58 -7.17 2.48
N LYS A 33 5.40 -8.04 1.89
CA LYS A 33 6.84 -8.04 2.08
C LYS A 33 7.53 -7.97 0.73
N HIS A 34 8.77 -7.50 0.76
CA HIS A 34 9.57 -7.35 -0.44
C HIS A 34 10.85 -8.15 -0.28
N PRO A 35 11.32 -8.82 -1.34
CA PRO A 35 12.54 -9.62 -1.24
C PRO A 35 13.80 -8.82 -0.92
N SER A 36 13.84 -7.55 -1.31
CA SER A 36 15.04 -6.75 -1.09
C SER A 36 14.83 -5.46 -0.33
N LYS A 37 13.58 -5.15 0.07
CA LYS A 37 13.30 -3.97 0.87
C LYS A 37 12.83 -4.41 2.25
N PRO A 38 13.24 -3.72 3.31
CA PRO A 38 12.89 -4.14 4.66
C PRO A 38 11.46 -3.77 5.04
N GLY A 39 10.97 -4.40 6.08
CA GLY A 39 9.71 -4.02 6.70
C GLY A 39 8.49 -4.59 6.04
N LEU A 40 7.36 -4.15 6.53
CA LEU A 40 6.05 -4.55 6.04
C LEU A 40 5.30 -3.35 5.53
N VAL A 41 4.51 -3.57 4.49
CA VAL A 41 3.54 -2.57 4.05
C VAL A 41 2.17 -3.11 4.37
N THR A 42 1.34 -2.32 5.05
CA THR A 42 -0.02 -2.72 5.39
C THR A 42 -1.00 -1.81 4.68
N VAL A 43 -1.93 -2.42 3.96
CA VAL A 43 -2.93 -1.68 3.19
C VAL A 43 -4.31 -2.12 3.60
N PRO A 44 -5.18 -1.18 4.01
CA PRO A 44 -6.60 -1.52 4.22
C PRO A 44 -7.23 -1.78 2.85
N HIS A 45 -7.81 -2.95 2.69
CA HIS A 45 -8.37 -3.32 1.40
C HIS A 45 -9.54 -4.26 1.62
N PRO A 46 -10.66 -4.07 0.94
CA PRO A 46 -10.91 -3.04 -0.07
C PRO A 46 -11.28 -1.70 0.55
N LYS A 47 -10.79 -0.63 -0.04
CA LYS A 47 -11.16 0.71 0.39
C LYS A 47 -11.05 1.64 -0.79
N ARG A 48 -12.16 2.30 -1.10
CA ARG A 48 -12.23 3.12 -2.30
C ARG A 48 -11.36 4.37 -2.22
N ASP A 49 -11.40 5.02 -1.06
CA ASP A 49 -10.66 6.27 -0.88
C ASP A 49 -9.75 6.15 0.32
N LEU A 50 -8.51 5.83 0.10
CA LEU A 50 -7.55 5.77 1.19
C LEU A 50 -7.24 7.19 1.66
N PRO A 51 -7.38 7.47 2.96
CA PRO A 51 -7.07 8.81 3.46
C PRO A 51 -5.62 9.20 3.20
N ALA A 52 -5.39 10.49 3.09
CA ALA A 52 -4.05 11.00 2.78
C ALA A 52 -3.00 10.51 3.78
N GLY A 53 -3.34 10.49 5.06
CA GLY A 53 -2.39 10.01 6.06
C GLY A 53 -2.04 8.53 5.89
N THR A 54 -3.05 7.74 5.54
CA THR A 54 -2.84 6.32 5.28
C THR A 54 -1.96 6.12 4.06
N LEU A 55 -2.23 6.87 3.00
CA LEU A 55 -1.41 6.81 1.79
C LEU A 55 0.03 7.19 2.08
N ARG A 56 0.22 8.24 2.86
CA ARG A 56 1.55 8.69 3.21
C ARG A 56 2.32 7.62 3.96
N ALA A 57 1.64 6.94 4.89
CA ALA A 57 2.26 5.85 5.64
C ALA A 57 2.64 4.68 4.72
N ILE A 58 1.75 4.34 3.79
CA ILE A 58 2.02 3.27 2.84
C ILE A 58 3.22 3.62 1.97
N PHE A 59 3.25 4.83 1.44
CA PHE A 59 4.35 5.26 0.59
C PHE A 59 5.67 5.23 1.34
N LYS A 60 5.65 5.64 2.60
CA LYS A 60 6.84 5.60 3.41
C LYS A 60 7.30 4.18 3.67
N GLN A 61 6.37 3.29 4.02
CA GLN A 61 6.69 1.90 4.26
C GLN A 61 7.24 1.23 3.01
N ALA A 62 6.69 1.57 1.86
CA ALA A 62 7.13 0.98 0.60
C ALA A 62 8.43 1.56 0.08
N GLY A 63 8.94 2.61 0.71
CA GLY A 63 10.15 3.24 0.27
C GLY A 63 9.95 4.11 -0.97
N TRP A 64 8.73 4.52 -1.25
CA TRP A 64 8.44 5.40 -2.37
C TRP A 64 8.63 6.83 -1.91
N SER A 65 9.39 7.59 -2.67
CA SER A 65 9.67 8.95 -2.31
C SER A 65 8.44 9.79 -2.31
N HIS A 66 8.48 10.72 -1.47
CA HIS A 66 7.50 11.71 -1.23
C HIS A 66 6.14 11.23 -1.12
#